data_b21ce0dfd20b30c706349b5752f07c86
#
_entry.id   b21ce0dfd20b30c706349b5752f07c86
#
_cell.length_a   1.000
_cell.length_b   1.000
_cell.length_c   1.000
_cell.angle_alpha   90.00
_cell.angle_beta   90.00
_cell.angle_gamma   90.00
#
_symmetry.space_group_name_H-M   'P 1'
#
loop_
_entity.id
_entity.type
_entity.pdbx_description
1 polymer ?
#
loop_
_entity_poly.entity_id
_entity_poly.type
_entity_poly.pdbx_seq_one_letter_code
_entity_poly.pdbx_strand_id
1 'polypeptide(L)'
;GKKALLIEGARRIGKSTICEEFGKSEYKSFLLIDFAKKDKEVEGYFEKYLNDLDTFFMLLQTHFGTKLTERNSLIIFDEVQMFPQARAAIKYLVADGRYDYIETGSLISIRENVKNIVIPSEERHINMYPLDFEEFAIALEEDLLVEYIKKCFEKREPLERSMHNQAMLLFHQYMLVGGMPMPVVTFIESKKDFTEADREKRDILKLYREDIMKIDAKYRSKVLAIYDQIPGFLSQHEKRVVFKKLQDGSYADQYEETFFWLSDSMISNECFLCNDPNVGLSLNETRSYVKCYMGDTGLLVSHAFDENELLEDEVYKQILAGKLQINEGMLYENAIAQMLVANGHKLYFYTHLTICL
;
A
#
# COMPACT_ATOMS: atom_id res chain seq x y z
N GLY A 1 -22.63 -11.19 8.30
CA GLY A 1 -22.30 -9.87 8.88
C GLY A 1 -23.34 -8.83 8.53
N LYS A 2 -23.30 -7.68 9.23
CA LYS A 2 -24.17 -6.54 8.91
C LYS A 2 -23.55 -5.59 7.89
N LYS A 3 -22.30 -5.84 7.50
CA LYS A 3 -21.52 -5.03 6.55
C LYS A 3 -20.58 -5.91 5.76
N ALA A 4 -20.35 -5.56 4.51
CA ALA A 4 -19.25 -6.07 3.71
C ALA A 4 -17.93 -5.39 4.15
N LEU A 5 -16.81 -6.05 3.87
CA LEU A 5 -15.49 -5.50 4.11
C LEU A 5 -14.88 -5.09 2.78
N LEU A 6 -14.54 -3.81 2.60
CA LEU A 6 -13.80 -3.34 1.44
C LEU A 6 -12.33 -3.16 1.82
N ILE A 7 -11.44 -3.98 1.24
CA ILE A 7 -10.01 -3.91 1.44
C ILE A 7 -9.38 -3.10 0.31
N GLU A 8 -8.86 -1.94 0.67
CA GLU A 8 -8.20 -1.00 -0.22
C GLU A 8 -6.68 -1.04 0.03
N GLY A 9 -5.90 -0.80 -0.99
CA GLY A 9 -4.44 -0.79 -0.86
C GLY A 9 -3.73 -0.72 -2.21
N ALA A 10 -2.43 -0.44 -2.15
CA ALA A 10 -1.59 -0.37 -3.34
C ALA A 10 -1.69 -1.64 -4.19
N ARG A 11 -1.37 -1.52 -5.46
CA ARG A 11 -1.27 -2.68 -6.34
C ARG A 11 -0.14 -3.59 -5.88
N ARG A 12 -0.33 -4.94 -5.98
CA ARG A 12 0.63 -5.96 -5.54
C ARG A 12 0.87 -6.06 -4.03
N ILE A 13 -0.01 -5.48 -3.21
CA ILE A 13 0.07 -5.55 -1.74
C ILE A 13 -0.47 -6.88 -1.16
N GLY A 14 -1.00 -7.80 -1.98
CA GLY A 14 -1.48 -9.10 -1.52
C GLY A 14 -2.96 -9.17 -1.12
N LYS A 15 -3.80 -8.18 -1.48
CA LYS A 15 -5.23 -8.14 -1.12
C LYS A 15 -5.98 -9.43 -1.45
N SER A 16 -5.91 -9.88 -2.70
CA SER A 16 -6.62 -11.09 -3.16
C SER A 16 -6.13 -12.33 -2.41
N THR A 17 -4.82 -12.45 -2.21
CA THR A 17 -4.20 -13.59 -1.51
C THR A 17 -4.70 -13.70 -0.07
N ILE A 18 -4.69 -12.59 0.69
CA ILE A 18 -5.14 -12.61 2.09
C ILE A 18 -6.63 -12.91 2.20
N CYS A 19 -7.45 -12.42 1.24
CA CYS A 19 -8.88 -12.73 1.21
C CYS A 19 -9.14 -14.20 0.93
N GLU A 20 -8.39 -14.81 0.02
CA GLU A 20 -8.49 -16.24 -0.27
C GLU A 20 -8.07 -17.09 0.93
N GLU A 21 -6.92 -16.78 1.55
CA GLU A 21 -6.46 -17.52 2.74
C GLU A 21 -7.43 -17.37 3.92
N PHE A 22 -7.99 -16.18 4.11
CA PHE A 22 -9.05 -15.97 5.10
C PHE A 22 -10.31 -16.80 4.78
N GLY A 23 -10.72 -16.84 3.51
CA GLY A 23 -11.84 -17.67 3.08
C GLY A 23 -11.62 -19.17 3.30
N LYS A 24 -10.37 -19.65 3.08
CA LYS A 24 -9.99 -21.05 3.30
C LYS A 24 -9.94 -21.44 4.77
N SER A 25 -9.44 -20.52 5.63
CA SER A 25 -9.22 -20.82 7.05
C SER A 25 -10.47 -20.64 7.91
N GLU A 26 -11.29 -19.63 7.63
CA GLU A 26 -12.36 -19.19 8.53
C GLU A 26 -13.76 -19.64 8.07
N TYR A 27 -13.93 -20.09 6.82
CA TYR A 27 -15.23 -20.45 6.25
C TYR A 27 -15.25 -21.89 5.73
N LYS A 28 -16.43 -22.51 5.77
CA LYS A 28 -16.64 -23.85 5.22
C LYS A 28 -16.46 -23.89 3.71
N SER A 29 -16.82 -22.80 3.03
CA SER A 29 -16.60 -22.59 1.60
C SER A 29 -16.46 -21.11 1.30
N PHE A 30 -15.76 -20.79 0.24
CA PHE A 30 -15.72 -19.43 -0.28
C PHE A 30 -15.82 -19.44 -1.79
N LEU A 31 -16.21 -18.29 -2.34
CA LEU A 31 -16.33 -18.06 -3.77
C LEU A 31 -15.59 -16.76 -4.10
N LEU A 32 -14.63 -16.82 -5.02
CA LEU A 32 -13.89 -15.65 -5.49
C LEU A 32 -14.35 -15.30 -6.90
N ILE A 33 -14.85 -14.08 -7.06
CA ILE A 33 -15.24 -13.49 -8.34
C ILE A 33 -14.22 -12.41 -8.69
N ASP A 34 -13.34 -12.74 -9.62
CA ASP A 34 -12.32 -11.82 -10.14
C ASP A 34 -12.89 -11.05 -11.35
N PHE A 35 -13.28 -9.80 -11.12
CA PHE A 35 -13.84 -8.96 -12.17
C PHE A 35 -12.82 -8.47 -13.22
N ALA A 36 -11.51 -8.62 -12.96
CA ALA A 36 -10.49 -8.36 -13.97
C ALA A 36 -10.56 -9.34 -15.15
N LYS A 37 -11.12 -10.54 -14.93
CA LYS A 37 -11.35 -11.55 -15.99
C LYS A 37 -12.48 -11.22 -16.94
N LYS A 38 -13.34 -10.24 -16.58
CA LYS A 38 -14.48 -9.79 -17.41
C LYS A 38 -15.39 -10.92 -17.89
N ASP A 39 -15.81 -11.78 -16.95
CA ASP A 39 -16.72 -12.89 -17.22
C ASP A 39 -18.14 -12.36 -17.47
N LYS A 40 -18.52 -12.32 -18.75
CA LYS A 40 -19.82 -11.76 -19.21
C LYS A 40 -21.03 -12.54 -18.68
N GLU A 41 -20.89 -13.83 -18.38
CA GLU A 41 -21.99 -14.60 -17.81
C GLU A 41 -22.22 -14.16 -16.36
N VAL A 42 -21.16 -14.05 -15.58
CA VAL A 42 -21.23 -13.56 -14.20
C VAL A 42 -21.73 -12.12 -14.15
N GLU A 43 -21.22 -11.22 -15.00
CA GLU A 43 -21.73 -9.84 -15.13
C GLU A 43 -23.23 -9.84 -15.44
N GLY A 44 -23.68 -10.70 -16.37
CA GLY A 44 -25.07 -10.86 -16.72
C GLY A 44 -25.97 -11.37 -15.59
N TYR A 45 -25.43 -12.11 -14.61
CA TYR A 45 -26.19 -12.53 -13.43
C TYR A 45 -26.50 -11.32 -12.53
N PHE A 46 -25.55 -10.41 -12.33
CA PHE A 46 -25.77 -9.16 -11.59
C PHE A 46 -26.80 -8.26 -12.27
N GLU A 47 -26.81 -8.21 -13.59
CA GLU A 47 -27.76 -7.35 -14.33
C GLU A 47 -29.20 -7.88 -14.28
N LYS A 48 -29.38 -9.22 -14.30
CA LYS A 48 -30.70 -9.83 -14.53
C LYS A 48 -31.37 -10.37 -13.27
N TYR A 49 -30.58 -10.82 -12.27
CA TYR A 49 -31.11 -11.64 -11.18
C TYR A 49 -30.95 -11.04 -9.78
N LEU A 50 -30.49 -9.80 -9.64
CA LEU A 50 -30.41 -9.17 -8.30
C LEU A 50 -31.77 -8.97 -7.62
N ASN A 51 -32.87 -9.04 -8.35
CA ASN A 51 -34.22 -9.03 -7.81
C ASN A 51 -34.72 -10.44 -7.40
N ASP A 52 -34.00 -11.50 -7.77
CA ASP A 52 -34.25 -12.91 -7.42
C ASP A 52 -32.94 -13.53 -6.94
N LEU A 53 -32.61 -13.29 -5.68
CA LEU A 53 -31.33 -13.74 -5.09
C LEU A 53 -31.22 -15.26 -5.00
N ASP A 54 -32.33 -16.01 -4.99
CA ASP A 54 -32.28 -17.46 -4.99
C ASP A 54 -31.73 -17.98 -6.32
N THR A 55 -32.27 -17.46 -7.43
CA THR A 55 -31.76 -17.76 -8.78
C THR A 55 -30.32 -17.24 -8.95
N PHE A 56 -30.03 -16.02 -8.47
CA PHE A 56 -28.71 -15.43 -8.55
C PHE A 56 -27.63 -16.31 -7.90
N PHE A 57 -27.82 -16.72 -6.65
CA PHE A 57 -26.84 -17.58 -5.96
C PHE A 57 -26.79 -18.99 -6.52
N MET A 58 -27.90 -19.53 -7.02
CA MET A 58 -27.90 -20.84 -7.69
C MET A 58 -27.01 -20.81 -8.93
N LEU A 59 -27.13 -19.76 -9.75
CA LEU A 59 -26.32 -19.58 -10.95
C LEU A 59 -24.83 -19.42 -10.61
N LEU A 60 -24.49 -18.59 -9.62
CA LEU A 60 -23.10 -18.43 -9.16
C LEU A 60 -22.52 -19.77 -8.68
N GLN A 61 -23.24 -20.50 -7.84
CA GLN A 61 -22.78 -21.80 -7.34
C GLN A 61 -22.55 -22.80 -8.48
N THR A 62 -23.45 -22.82 -9.49
CA THR A 62 -23.35 -23.70 -10.64
C THR A 62 -22.15 -23.31 -11.52
N HIS A 63 -21.99 -22.02 -11.78
CA HIS A 63 -20.91 -21.48 -12.63
C HIS A 63 -19.53 -21.77 -12.05
N PHE A 64 -19.35 -21.53 -10.75
CA PHE A 64 -18.08 -21.77 -10.05
C PHE A 64 -17.91 -23.20 -9.49
N GLY A 65 -18.90 -24.04 -9.59
CA GLY A 65 -18.86 -25.41 -9.04
C GLY A 65 -18.70 -25.45 -7.51
N THR A 66 -19.09 -24.40 -6.81
CA THR A 66 -18.88 -24.23 -5.37
C THR A 66 -20.20 -24.17 -4.64
N LYS A 67 -20.42 -25.09 -3.69
CA LYS A 67 -21.62 -25.08 -2.85
C LYS A 67 -21.43 -24.13 -1.67
N LEU A 68 -22.28 -23.11 -1.59
CA LEU A 68 -22.32 -22.16 -0.50
C LEU A 68 -23.19 -22.68 0.66
N THR A 69 -22.74 -22.43 1.88
CA THR A 69 -23.46 -22.78 3.13
C THR A 69 -23.88 -21.48 3.80
N GLU A 70 -25.17 -21.32 4.05
CA GLU A 70 -25.70 -20.14 4.74
C GLU A 70 -24.99 -19.91 6.08
N ARG A 71 -24.68 -18.65 6.36
CA ARG A 71 -23.97 -18.19 7.56
C ARG A 71 -22.55 -18.75 7.76
N ASN A 72 -22.02 -19.49 6.77
CA ASN A 72 -20.69 -20.08 6.84
C ASN A 72 -20.00 -20.15 5.47
N SER A 73 -20.28 -19.17 4.60
CA SER A 73 -19.57 -18.98 3.33
C SER A 73 -19.24 -17.53 3.11
N LEU A 74 -18.08 -17.32 2.51
CA LEU A 74 -17.57 -16.01 2.11
C LEU A 74 -17.67 -15.86 0.59
N ILE A 75 -18.15 -14.71 0.13
CA ILE A 75 -18.07 -14.31 -1.27
C ILE A 75 -17.09 -13.13 -1.39
N ILE A 76 -16.07 -13.31 -2.21
CA ILE A 76 -15.00 -12.33 -2.43
C ILE A 76 -15.22 -11.71 -3.81
N PHE A 77 -15.38 -10.39 -3.86
CA PHE A 77 -15.41 -9.57 -5.07
C PHE A 77 -14.04 -8.95 -5.27
N ASP A 78 -13.22 -9.57 -6.11
CA ASP A 78 -11.86 -9.12 -6.37
C ASP A 78 -11.84 -8.12 -7.54
N GLU A 79 -11.03 -7.05 -7.41
CA GLU A 79 -10.90 -5.95 -8.36
C GLU A 79 -12.28 -5.31 -8.71
N VAL A 80 -13.08 -5.03 -7.67
CA VAL A 80 -14.49 -4.59 -7.77
C VAL A 80 -14.68 -3.31 -8.62
N GLN A 81 -13.63 -2.49 -8.76
CA GLN A 81 -13.67 -1.31 -9.63
C GLN A 81 -13.81 -1.66 -11.12
N MET A 82 -13.48 -2.88 -11.52
CA MET A 82 -13.64 -3.33 -12.91
C MET A 82 -15.11 -3.58 -13.27
N PHE A 83 -15.97 -3.80 -12.24
CA PHE A 83 -17.40 -3.97 -12.40
C PHE A 83 -18.18 -3.27 -11.28
N PRO A 84 -18.38 -1.95 -11.35
CA PRO A 84 -18.99 -1.15 -10.28
C PRO A 84 -20.41 -1.59 -9.87
N GLN A 85 -21.14 -2.28 -10.75
CA GLN A 85 -22.46 -2.83 -10.44
C GLN A 85 -22.42 -3.88 -9.33
N ALA A 86 -21.34 -4.67 -9.24
CA ALA A 86 -21.17 -5.63 -8.14
C ALA A 86 -21.07 -4.89 -6.80
N ARG A 87 -20.32 -3.78 -6.75
CA ARG A 87 -20.23 -2.94 -5.56
C ARG A 87 -21.59 -2.34 -5.19
N ALA A 88 -22.34 -1.83 -6.17
CA ALA A 88 -23.69 -1.31 -5.93
C ALA A 88 -24.65 -2.39 -5.38
N ALA A 89 -24.45 -3.67 -5.75
CA ALA A 89 -25.26 -4.79 -5.31
C ALA A 89 -25.04 -5.15 -3.83
N ILE A 90 -23.89 -4.77 -3.23
CA ILE A 90 -23.54 -5.11 -1.84
C ILE A 90 -24.64 -4.75 -0.85
N LYS A 91 -25.29 -3.62 -1.04
CA LYS A 91 -26.43 -3.20 -0.21
C LYS A 91 -27.51 -4.29 -0.10
N TYR A 92 -27.89 -4.87 -1.23
CA TYR A 92 -28.94 -5.89 -1.31
C TYR A 92 -28.43 -7.23 -0.82
N LEU A 93 -27.20 -7.59 -1.15
CA LEU A 93 -26.57 -8.85 -0.77
C LEU A 93 -26.34 -8.94 0.74
N VAL A 94 -25.88 -7.86 1.36
CA VAL A 94 -25.70 -7.77 2.82
C VAL A 94 -27.05 -7.77 3.54
N ALA A 95 -28.09 -7.13 2.98
CA ALA A 95 -29.43 -7.11 3.56
C ALA A 95 -30.08 -8.51 3.54
N ASP A 96 -29.84 -9.32 2.50
CA ASP A 96 -30.26 -10.72 2.42
C ASP A 96 -29.65 -11.56 3.55
N GLY A 97 -28.37 -11.34 3.87
CA GLY A 97 -27.71 -11.88 5.07
C GLY A 97 -27.39 -13.37 5.05
N ARG A 98 -27.48 -14.05 3.91
CA ARG A 98 -27.10 -15.48 3.78
C ARG A 98 -25.60 -15.69 3.85
N TYR A 99 -24.80 -14.76 3.32
CA TYR A 99 -23.36 -14.91 3.20
C TYR A 99 -22.63 -13.65 3.71
N ASP A 100 -21.35 -13.79 3.97
CA ASP A 100 -20.47 -12.67 4.25
C ASP A 100 -19.72 -12.24 2.98
N TYR A 101 -19.33 -10.97 2.90
CA TYR A 101 -18.75 -10.40 1.70
C TYR A 101 -17.44 -9.64 2.00
N ILE A 102 -16.44 -9.87 1.17
CA ILE A 102 -15.23 -9.05 1.08
C ILE A 102 -15.13 -8.52 -0.34
N GLU A 103 -14.78 -7.26 -0.45
CA GLU A 103 -14.46 -6.58 -1.70
C GLU A 103 -13.00 -6.17 -1.68
N THR A 104 -12.32 -6.27 -2.81
CA THR A 104 -10.97 -5.72 -2.96
C THR A 104 -10.91 -4.76 -4.12
N GLY A 105 -10.01 -3.80 -4.03
CA GLY A 105 -9.74 -2.89 -5.14
C GLY A 105 -8.64 -1.88 -4.82
N SER A 106 -8.11 -1.24 -5.86
CA SER A 106 -7.24 -0.09 -5.69
C SER A 106 -8.08 1.18 -5.51
N LEU A 107 -7.67 2.02 -4.57
CA LEU A 107 -8.45 3.17 -4.10
C LEU A 107 -8.82 4.15 -5.24
N ILE A 108 -7.87 4.44 -6.12
CA ILE A 108 -8.08 5.36 -7.26
C ILE A 108 -9.11 4.83 -8.24
N SER A 109 -8.94 3.58 -8.65
CA SER A 109 -9.84 2.96 -9.61
C SER A 109 -11.26 2.89 -9.04
N ILE A 110 -11.39 2.66 -7.72
CA ILE A 110 -12.67 2.69 -7.04
C ILE A 110 -13.29 4.09 -7.11
N ARG A 111 -12.56 5.16 -6.81
CA ARG A 111 -13.08 6.53 -6.84
C ARG A 111 -13.43 7.04 -8.23
N GLU A 112 -12.63 6.71 -9.23
CA GLU A 112 -12.90 7.11 -10.61
C GLU A 112 -14.13 6.41 -11.20
N ASN A 113 -14.33 5.13 -10.87
CA ASN A 113 -15.41 4.32 -11.44
C ASN A 113 -16.74 4.44 -10.71
N VAL A 114 -16.78 5.01 -9.49
CA VAL A 114 -18.03 5.17 -8.72
C VAL A 114 -18.87 6.40 -9.08
N LYS A 115 -18.47 7.20 -10.07
CA LYS A 115 -19.21 8.42 -10.47
C LYS A 115 -20.68 8.16 -10.81
N ASN A 116 -21.04 6.93 -11.15
CA ASN A 116 -22.37 6.53 -11.63
C ASN A 116 -23.08 5.51 -10.74
N ILE A 117 -22.56 5.21 -9.54
CA ILE A 117 -23.21 4.31 -8.60
C ILE A 117 -23.43 4.98 -7.23
N VAL A 118 -24.43 4.49 -6.51
CA VAL A 118 -24.61 4.86 -5.10
C VAL A 118 -23.65 4.02 -4.27
N ILE A 119 -22.72 4.67 -3.59
CA ILE A 119 -21.78 3.98 -2.68
C ILE A 119 -22.58 3.36 -1.53
N PRO A 120 -22.46 2.05 -1.29
CA PRO A 120 -23.18 1.39 -0.20
C PRO A 120 -22.75 1.89 1.17
N SER A 121 -23.71 2.13 2.07
CA SER A 121 -23.45 2.40 3.48
C SER A 121 -23.14 1.13 4.28
N GLU A 122 -23.32 0.00 3.66
CA GLU A 122 -23.14 -1.36 4.19
C GLU A 122 -21.69 -1.85 4.05
N GLU A 123 -20.77 -0.99 3.66
CA GLU A 123 -19.32 -1.27 3.60
C GLU A 123 -18.59 -0.80 4.87
N ARG A 124 -17.53 -1.51 5.21
CA ARG A 124 -16.50 -1.09 6.14
C ARG A 124 -15.15 -1.12 5.41
N HIS A 125 -14.49 0.02 5.34
CA HIS A 125 -13.22 0.16 4.67
C HIS A 125 -12.05 -0.24 5.58
N ILE A 126 -11.11 -0.98 5.03
CA ILE A 126 -9.83 -1.31 5.64
C ILE A 126 -8.72 -1.03 4.62
N ASN A 127 -7.74 -0.24 5.04
CA ASN A 127 -6.54 0.00 4.25
C ASN A 127 -5.51 -1.08 4.53
N MET A 128 -4.95 -1.66 3.48
CA MET A 128 -3.86 -2.62 3.55
C MET A 128 -2.56 -1.94 3.09
N TYR A 129 -1.55 -2.03 3.93
CA TYR A 129 -0.23 -1.41 3.72
C TYR A 129 0.83 -2.49 3.46
N PRO A 130 2.04 -2.11 2.96
CA PRO A 130 3.19 -3.02 2.96
C PRO A 130 3.47 -3.54 4.36
N LEU A 131 4.05 -4.73 4.46
CA LEU A 131 4.48 -5.31 5.73
C LEU A 131 5.31 -4.28 6.50
N ASP A 132 5.05 -4.16 7.79
CA ASP A 132 5.90 -3.37 8.67
C ASP A 132 7.13 -4.18 9.11
N PHE A 133 7.98 -3.57 9.94
CA PHE A 133 9.20 -4.24 10.39
C PHE A 133 8.91 -5.49 11.23
N GLU A 134 7.85 -5.48 12.04
CA GLU A 134 7.45 -6.64 12.83
C GLU A 134 6.98 -7.79 11.94
N GLU A 135 6.10 -7.51 10.99
CA GLU A 135 5.58 -8.48 10.02
C GLU A 135 6.70 -9.06 9.15
N PHE A 136 7.65 -8.21 8.71
CA PHE A 136 8.84 -8.64 7.99
C PHE A 136 9.72 -9.57 8.83
N ALA A 137 9.95 -9.23 10.10
CA ALA A 137 10.75 -10.06 11.01
C ALA A 137 10.08 -11.43 11.26
N ILE A 138 8.76 -11.45 11.47
CA ILE A 138 8.00 -12.69 11.62
C ILE A 138 8.07 -13.54 10.35
N ALA A 139 7.98 -12.93 9.16
CA ALA A 139 8.12 -13.65 7.89
C ALA A 139 9.51 -14.30 7.72
N LEU A 140 10.54 -13.75 8.36
CA LEU A 140 11.89 -14.32 8.40
C LEU A 140 12.13 -15.27 9.59
N GLU A 141 11.08 -15.66 10.31
CA GLU A 141 11.15 -16.54 11.50
C GLU A 141 11.93 -15.94 12.68
N GLU A 142 11.96 -14.58 12.80
CA GLU A 142 12.64 -13.84 13.86
C GLU A 142 11.64 -13.31 14.93
N ASP A 143 10.53 -14.01 15.12
CA ASP A 143 9.45 -13.69 16.06
C ASP A 143 9.94 -13.55 17.51
N LEU A 144 10.87 -14.40 17.96
CA LEU A 144 11.46 -14.31 19.30
C LEU A 144 12.27 -13.02 19.51
N LEU A 145 12.94 -12.53 18.48
CA LEU A 145 13.64 -11.24 18.52
C LEU A 145 12.66 -10.09 18.69
N VAL A 146 11.55 -10.13 17.97
CA VAL A 146 10.45 -9.14 18.08
C VAL A 146 9.86 -9.13 19.49
N GLU A 147 9.55 -10.31 20.05
CA GLU A 147 9.06 -10.42 21.43
C GLU A 147 10.05 -9.88 22.45
N TYR A 148 11.34 -10.15 22.25
CA TYR A 148 12.39 -9.63 23.12
C TYR A 148 12.50 -8.09 23.05
N ILE A 149 12.42 -7.51 21.85
CA ILE A 149 12.39 -6.04 21.64
C ILE A 149 11.21 -5.43 22.40
N LYS A 150 10.00 -5.99 22.22
CA LYS A 150 8.79 -5.52 22.92
C LYS A 150 8.94 -5.57 24.42
N LYS A 151 9.46 -6.67 24.96
CA LYS A 151 9.69 -6.85 26.39
C LYS A 151 10.69 -5.83 26.96
N CYS A 152 11.78 -5.56 26.24
CA CYS A 152 12.75 -4.53 26.63
C CYS A 152 12.12 -3.13 26.61
N PHE A 153 11.32 -2.82 25.59
CA PHE A 153 10.60 -1.56 25.49
C PHE A 153 9.61 -1.35 26.65
N GLU A 154 8.81 -2.36 26.98
CA GLU A 154 7.87 -2.31 28.12
C GLU A 154 8.57 -2.07 29.46
N LYS A 155 9.72 -2.72 29.67
CA LYS A 155 10.54 -2.58 30.86
C LYS A 155 11.41 -1.33 30.88
N ARG A 156 11.53 -0.63 29.74
CA ARG A 156 12.45 0.50 29.51
C ARG A 156 13.92 0.11 29.78
N GLU A 157 14.28 -1.10 29.39
CA GLU A 157 15.64 -1.64 29.47
C GLU A 157 16.27 -1.64 28.07
N PRO A 158 17.59 -1.40 27.94
CA PRO A 158 18.27 -1.52 26.66
C PRO A 158 18.32 -2.99 26.21
N LEU A 159 18.34 -3.19 24.89
CA LEU A 159 18.64 -4.50 24.33
C LEU A 159 20.07 -4.93 24.69
N GLU A 160 20.24 -6.22 24.91
CA GLU A 160 21.59 -6.79 24.99
C GLU A 160 22.33 -6.54 23.66
N ARG A 161 23.64 -6.30 23.70
CA ARG A 161 24.41 -5.81 22.55
C ARG A 161 24.35 -6.72 21.33
N SER A 162 24.39 -8.04 21.52
CA SER A 162 24.31 -9.00 20.41
C SER A 162 22.92 -8.95 19.75
N MET A 163 21.85 -8.88 20.56
CA MET A 163 20.48 -8.78 20.10
C MET A 163 20.20 -7.43 19.42
N HIS A 164 20.79 -6.34 19.93
CA HIS A 164 20.71 -5.04 19.27
C HIS A 164 21.34 -5.08 17.88
N ASN A 165 22.53 -5.67 17.75
CA ASN A 165 23.21 -5.80 16.46
C ASN A 165 22.38 -6.64 15.46
N GLN A 166 21.77 -7.74 15.94
CA GLN A 166 20.88 -8.57 15.11
C GLN A 166 19.63 -7.79 14.68
N ALA A 167 19.00 -7.07 15.59
CA ALA A 167 17.83 -6.24 15.28
C ALA A 167 18.16 -5.15 14.25
N MET A 168 19.31 -4.49 14.39
CA MET A 168 19.77 -3.46 13.44
C MET A 168 20.08 -4.06 12.06
N LEU A 169 20.71 -5.23 11.99
CA LEU A 169 20.94 -5.91 10.72
C LEU A 169 19.62 -6.27 10.04
N LEU A 170 18.66 -6.81 10.79
CA LEU A 170 17.34 -7.15 10.29
C LEU A 170 16.58 -5.90 9.81
N PHE A 171 16.67 -4.80 10.55
CA PHE A 171 16.05 -3.54 10.17
C PHE A 171 16.67 -2.94 8.89
N HIS A 172 17.99 -3.04 8.72
CA HIS A 172 18.64 -2.68 7.47
C HIS A 172 18.19 -3.56 6.30
N GLN A 173 18.05 -4.88 6.51
CA GLN A 173 17.49 -5.77 5.49
C GLN A 173 16.06 -5.35 5.11
N TYR A 174 15.22 -5.04 6.10
CA TYR A 174 13.87 -4.53 5.88
C TYR A 174 13.87 -3.25 5.03
N MET A 175 14.73 -2.28 5.34
CA MET A 175 14.80 -1.04 4.55
C MET A 175 15.20 -1.30 3.09
N LEU A 176 16.02 -2.32 2.82
CA LEU A 176 16.49 -2.64 1.47
C LEU A 176 15.51 -3.51 0.67
N VAL A 177 14.88 -4.49 1.32
CA VAL A 177 13.89 -5.37 0.69
C VAL A 177 12.53 -4.69 0.60
N GLY A 178 12.13 -3.97 1.64
CA GLY A 178 10.82 -3.38 1.81
C GLY A 178 9.80 -4.34 2.42
N GLY A 179 8.55 -3.89 2.46
CA GLY A 179 7.40 -4.64 2.97
C GLY A 179 6.45 -5.15 1.89
N MET A 180 6.78 -5.00 0.60
CA MET A 180 5.94 -5.57 -0.44
C MET A 180 6.01 -7.10 -0.41
N PRO A 181 4.87 -7.84 -0.41
CA PRO A 181 4.87 -9.28 -0.14
C PRO A 181 5.73 -10.11 -1.09
N MET A 182 5.64 -9.87 -2.41
CA MET A 182 6.43 -10.65 -3.37
C MET A 182 7.95 -10.46 -3.22
N PRO A 183 8.50 -9.25 -3.13
CA PRO A 183 9.92 -9.05 -2.79
C PRO A 183 10.35 -9.76 -1.52
N VAL A 184 9.51 -9.77 -0.47
CA VAL A 184 9.82 -10.45 0.81
C VAL A 184 9.85 -11.97 0.63
N VAL A 185 8.83 -12.54 -0.02
CA VAL A 185 8.77 -13.99 -0.33
C VAL A 185 9.99 -14.39 -1.17
N THR A 186 10.27 -13.67 -2.24
CA THR A 186 11.40 -13.94 -3.12
C THR A 186 12.73 -13.85 -2.38
N PHE A 187 12.89 -12.86 -1.50
CA PHE A 187 14.08 -12.74 -0.64
C PHE A 187 14.28 -13.96 0.27
N ILE A 188 13.21 -14.47 0.87
CA ILE A 188 13.25 -15.67 1.72
C ILE A 188 13.58 -16.91 0.89
N GLU A 189 12.88 -17.16 -0.21
CA GLU A 189 13.02 -18.34 -1.05
C GLU A 189 14.37 -18.40 -1.75
N SER A 190 14.94 -17.25 -2.13
CA SER A 190 16.28 -17.16 -2.75
C SER A 190 17.42 -17.20 -1.73
N LYS A 191 17.15 -17.52 -0.46
CA LYS A 191 18.15 -17.56 0.63
C LYS A 191 18.80 -16.19 0.89
N LYS A 192 17.98 -15.15 0.91
CA LYS A 192 18.37 -13.76 1.17
C LYS A 192 19.18 -13.12 0.05
N ASP A 193 18.87 -13.44 -1.21
CA ASP A 193 19.44 -12.79 -2.39
C ASP A 193 18.67 -11.48 -2.68
N PHE A 194 19.35 -10.35 -2.57
CA PHE A 194 18.76 -9.04 -2.81
C PHE A 194 18.50 -8.78 -4.31
N THR A 195 19.25 -9.40 -5.21
CA THR A 195 19.05 -9.22 -6.66
C THR A 195 17.69 -9.75 -7.10
N GLU A 196 17.31 -10.94 -6.60
CA GLU A 196 16.02 -11.52 -6.92
C GLU A 196 14.87 -10.68 -6.35
N ALA A 197 15.00 -10.17 -5.12
CA ALA A 197 14.03 -9.24 -4.55
C ALA A 197 13.97 -7.91 -5.33
N ASP A 198 15.10 -7.42 -5.86
CA ASP A 198 15.15 -6.20 -6.68
C ASP A 198 14.38 -6.35 -8.00
N ARG A 199 14.40 -7.53 -8.61
CA ARG A 199 13.58 -7.82 -9.80
C ARG A 199 12.10 -7.61 -9.54
N GLU A 200 11.60 -8.21 -8.46
CA GLU A 200 10.19 -8.05 -8.05
C GLU A 200 9.83 -6.59 -7.77
N LYS A 201 10.71 -5.84 -7.09
CA LYS A 201 10.51 -4.42 -6.82
C LYS A 201 10.43 -3.60 -8.11
N ARG A 202 11.29 -3.86 -9.08
CA ARG A 202 11.29 -3.19 -10.39
C ARG A 202 10.03 -3.49 -11.19
N ASP A 203 9.54 -4.71 -11.14
CA ASP A 203 8.26 -5.06 -11.76
C ASP A 203 7.09 -4.29 -11.14
N ILE A 204 7.09 -4.10 -9.82
CA ILE A 204 6.09 -3.27 -9.13
C ILE A 204 6.22 -1.80 -9.57
N LEU A 205 7.42 -1.23 -9.60
CA LEU A 205 7.67 0.15 -10.03
C LEU A 205 7.20 0.38 -11.48
N LYS A 206 7.45 -0.59 -12.37
CA LYS A 206 6.95 -0.57 -13.75
C LYS A 206 5.43 -0.55 -13.80
N LEU A 207 4.75 -1.39 -12.99
CA LEU A 207 3.29 -1.40 -12.90
C LEU A 207 2.74 -0.05 -12.38
N TYR A 208 3.37 0.56 -11.40
CA TYR A 208 2.98 1.90 -10.92
C TYR A 208 3.11 2.95 -12.01
N ARG A 209 4.21 2.92 -12.78
CA ARG A 209 4.39 3.81 -13.94
C ARG A 209 3.32 3.58 -15.02
N GLU A 210 2.97 2.33 -15.30
CA GLU A 210 1.88 1.99 -16.24
C GLU A 210 0.51 2.50 -15.76
N ASP A 211 0.25 2.45 -14.45
CA ASP A 211 -0.99 2.99 -13.89
C ASP A 211 -1.02 4.53 -13.95
N ILE A 212 0.11 5.20 -13.71
CA ILE A 212 0.24 6.65 -13.93
C ILE A 212 -0.02 7.00 -15.41
N MET A 213 0.40 6.17 -16.36
CA MET A 213 0.17 6.42 -17.79
C MET A 213 -1.31 6.36 -18.20
N LYS A 214 -2.18 5.76 -17.39
CA LYS A 214 -3.63 5.69 -17.64
C LYS A 214 -4.41 6.93 -17.18
N ILE A 215 -3.78 7.80 -16.39
CA ILE A 215 -4.38 9.04 -15.88
C ILE A 215 -4.66 10.00 -17.03
N ASP A 216 -5.62 10.91 -16.82
CA ASP A 216 -5.89 12.01 -17.74
C ASP A 216 -4.59 12.74 -18.11
N ALA A 217 -4.41 12.99 -19.41
CA ALA A 217 -3.22 13.62 -19.97
C ALA A 217 -2.87 14.97 -19.30
N LYS A 218 -3.87 15.68 -18.79
CA LYS A 218 -3.71 16.96 -18.06
C LYS A 218 -2.86 16.83 -16.81
N TYR A 219 -2.97 15.72 -16.09
CA TYR A 219 -2.30 15.50 -14.79
C TYR A 219 -1.08 14.58 -14.90
N ARG A 220 -1.06 13.71 -15.90
CA ARG A 220 -0.05 12.65 -16.08
C ARG A 220 1.39 13.14 -15.97
N SER A 221 1.74 14.20 -16.69
CA SER A 221 3.10 14.74 -16.68
C SER A 221 3.54 15.24 -15.31
N LYS A 222 2.62 15.81 -14.54
CA LYS A 222 2.89 16.29 -13.18
C LYS A 222 3.07 15.15 -12.20
N VAL A 223 2.21 14.11 -12.32
CA VAL A 223 2.31 12.91 -11.47
C VAL A 223 3.63 12.19 -11.74
N LEU A 224 4.01 11.99 -13.00
CA LEU A 224 5.30 11.41 -13.36
C LEU A 224 6.46 12.26 -12.84
N ALA A 225 6.42 13.59 -13.00
CA ALA A 225 7.49 14.47 -12.56
C ALA A 225 7.72 14.39 -11.03
N ILE A 226 6.66 14.30 -10.22
CA ILE A 226 6.82 14.08 -8.78
C ILE A 226 7.31 12.67 -8.49
N TYR A 227 6.66 11.66 -9.07
CA TYR A 227 7.02 10.25 -8.86
C TYR A 227 8.52 10.01 -9.14
N ASP A 228 9.00 10.44 -10.30
CA ASP A 228 10.39 10.26 -10.71
C ASP A 228 11.39 11.02 -9.81
N GLN A 229 10.95 12.10 -9.17
CA GLN A 229 11.81 12.94 -8.32
C GLN A 229 11.73 12.58 -6.82
N ILE A 230 10.89 11.63 -6.39
CA ILE A 230 10.80 11.24 -4.97
C ILE A 230 12.17 10.94 -4.37
N PRO A 231 13.04 10.07 -4.96
CA PRO A 231 14.36 9.82 -4.41
C PRO A 231 15.23 11.07 -4.38
N GLY A 232 15.15 11.89 -5.43
CA GLY A 232 15.92 13.14 -5.54
C GLY A 232 15.53 14.16 -4.47
N PHE A 233 14.26 14.28 -4.12
CA PHE A 233 13.80 15.15 -3.03
C PHE A 233 14.26 14.65 -1.67
N LEU A 234 14.11 13.35 -1.41
CA LEU A 234 14.46 12.74 -0.14
C LEU A 234 15.98 12.70 0.10
N SER A 235 16.80 12.73 -0.95
CA SER A 235 18.27 12.81 -0.83
C SER A 235 18.77 14.17 -0.39
N GLN A 236 17.96 15.24 -0.50
CA GLN A 236 18.33 16.59 -0.10
C GLN A 236 18.27 16.77 1.42
N HIS A 237 18.99 17.78 1.94
CA HIS A 237 19.02 18.08 3.38
C HIS A 237 17.63 18.32 3.98
N GLU A 238 16.79 19.10 3.30
CA GLU A 238 15.44 19.44 3.79
C GLU A 238 14.37 18.42 3.40
N LYS A 239 14.68 17.51 2.49
CA LYS A 239 13.78 16.46 2.00
C LYS A 239 12.39 16.94 1.55
N ARG A 240 12.28 18.21 1.14
CA ARG A 240 11.04 18.83 0.68
C ARG A 240 10.93 18.78 -0.84
N VAL A 241 9.69 18.70 -1.33
CA VAL A 241 9.41 18.88 -2.75
C VAL A 241 9.75 20.32 -3.15
N VAL A 242 10.60 20.48 -4.15
CA VAL A 242 11.00 21.77 -4.71
C VAL A 242 10.30 21.97 -6.05
N PHE A 243 9.13 22.60 -6.04
CA PHE A 243 8.28 22.77 -7.22
C PHE A 243 8.99 23.44 -8.41
N LYS A 244 9.87 24.39 -8.14
CA LYS A 244 10.69 25.04 -9.19
C LYS A 244 11.61 24.09 -9.95
N LYS A 245 11.98 22.94 -9.34
CA LYS A 245 12.77 21.90 -10.03
C LYS A 245 11.93 21.03 -10.95
N LEU A 246 10.61 20.99 -10.73
CA LEU A 246 9.69 20.23 -11.58
C LEU A 246 9.39 21.00 -12.87
N GLN A 247 9.15 22.31 -12.73
CA GLN A 247 8.93 23.22 -13.84
C GLN A 247 9.19 24.66 -13.39
N ASP A 248 9.88 25.46 -14.19
CA ASP A 248 10.11 26.87 -13.90
C ASP A 248 8.79 27.64 -13.68
N GLY A 249 8.72 28.41 -12.60
CA GLY A 249 7.54 29.18 -12.23
C GLY A 249 6.40 28.37 -11.61
N SER A 250 6.63 27.10 -11.24
CA SER A 250 5.61 26.25 -10.61
C SER A 250 5.44 26.53 -9.11
N TYR A 251 4.19 26.41 -8.65
CA TYR A 251 3.77 26.57 -7.26
C TYR A 251 3.01 25.33 -6.76
N ALA A 252 2.98 25.15 -5.43
CA ALA A 252 2.35 24.01 -4.77
C ALA A 252 0.89 23.75 -5.22
N ASP A 253 0.08 24.80 -5.35
CA ASP A 253 -1.35 24.71 -5.71
C ASP A 253 -1.58 24.02 -7.04
N GLN A 254 -0.60 24.07 -7.96
CA GLN A 254 -0.69 23.41 -9.27
C GLN A 254 -0.49 21.89 -9.20
N TYR A 255 -0.01 21.36 -8.07
CA TYR A 255 0.32 19.96 -7.85
C TYR A 255 -0.55 19.29 -6.76
N GLU A 256 -1.53 19.99 -6.19
CA GLU A 256 -2.36 19.45 -5.11
C GLU A 256 -3.09 18.16 -5.55
N GLU A 257 -3.69 18.15 -6.73
CA GLU A 257 -4.35 16.97 -7.30
C GLU A 257 -3.37 15.83 -7.60
N THR A 258 -2.10 16.16 -7.87
CA THR A 258 -1.02 15.19 -8.11
C THR A 258 -0.68 14.43 -6.85
N PHE A 259 -0.50 15.13 -5.74
CA PHE A 259 -0.24 14.50 -4.44
C PHE A 259 -1.45 13.69 -3.99
N PHE A 260 -2.65 14.24 -4.17
CA PHE A 260 -3.87 13.52 -3.87
C PHE A 260 -3.94 12.19 -4.62
N TRP A 261 -3.57 12.17 -5.90
CA TRP A 261 -3.55 10.94 -6.69
C TRP A 261 -2.51 9.94 -6.18
N LEU A 262 -1.27 10.38 -5.92
CA LEU A 262 -0.19 9.53 -5.43
C LEU A 262 -0.49 8.93 -4.05
N SER A 263 -1.08 9.73 -3.16
CA SER A 263 -1.51 9.30 -1.84
C SER A 263 -2.67 8.32 -1.90
N ASP A 264 -3.68 8.62 -2.69
CA ASP A 264 -4.85 7.75 -2.88
C ASP A 264 -4.47 6.39 -3.51
N SER A 265 -3.42 6.36 -4.35
CA SER A 265 -2.87 5.09 -4.87
C SER A 265 -2.01 4.35 -3.86
N MET A 266 -1.72 4.97 -2.72
CA MET A 266 -0.76 4.48 -1.72
C MET A 266 0.66 4.27 -2.30
N ILE A 267 0.98 4.96 -3.41
CA ILE A 267 2.32 4.97 -4.00
C ILE A 267 3.25 5.85 -3.16
N SER A 268 2.70 6.94 -2.60
CA SER A 268 3.44 7.84 -1.73
C SER A 268 2.68 8.21 -0.45
N ASN A 269 3.43 8.68 0.53
CA ASN A 269 2.95 9.19 1.80
C ASN A 269 3.36 10.66 1.94
N GLU A 270 2.40 11.57 1.93
CA GLU A 270 2.66 12.99 2.09
C GLU A 270 2.82 13.38 3.55
N CYS A 271 3.79 14.25 3.80
CA CYS A 271 4.05 14.83 5.11
C CYS A 271 4.05 16.35 4.97
N PHE A 272 3.06 17.01 5.58
CA PHE A 272 2.88 18.46 5.46
C PHE A 272 3.53 19.24 6.60
N LEU A 273 3.90 20.48 6.34
CA LEU A 273 4.40 21.36 7.38
C LEU A 273 3.28 21.73 8.36
N CYS A 274 3.55 21.54 9.64
CA CYS A 274 2.73 22.07 10.72
C CYS A 274 3.42 23.29 11.34
N ASN A 275 2.74 24.45 11.37
CA ASN A 275 3.33 25.69 11.87
C ASN A 275 3.29 25.77 13.40
N ASP A 276 2.37 25.11 14.06
CA ASP A 276 2.27 25.01 15.51
C ASP A 276 1.93 23.57 15.94
N PRO A 277 2.91 22.85 16.52
CA PRO A 277 2.70 21.47 16.95
C PRO A 277 1.91 21.36 18.27
N ASN A 278 1.63 22.44 18.97
CA ASN A 278 0.93 22.44 20.25
C ASN A 278 -0.61 22.48 20.12
N VAL A 279 -1.10 22.86 18.95
CA VAL A 279 -2.54 22.92 18.65
C VAL A 279 -2.83 21.93 17.52
N GLY A 280 -3.97 21.25 17.52
CA GLY A 280 -4.31 20.19 16.57
C GLY A 280 -3.62 20.30 15.20
N LEU A 281 -2.76 19.34 14.89
CA LEU A 281 -1.78 19.40 13.78
C LEU A 281 -2.43 19.77 12.43
N SER A 282 -3.61 19.23 12.16
CA SER A 282 -4.37 19.50 10.93
C SER A 282 -4.90 20.93 10.82
N LEU A 283 -5.03 21.67 11.93
CA LEU A 283 -5.52 23.05 11.92
C LEU A 283 -4.42 24.02 11.46
N ASN A 284 -3.16 23.64 11.61
CA ASN A 284 -1.98 24.47 11.30
C ASN A 284 -1.17 23.89 10.12
N GLU A 285 -1.82 23.09 9.28
CA GLU A 285 -1.22 22.48 8.10
C GLU A 285 -0.96 23.52 7.02
N THR A 286 0.24 23.50 6.47
CA THR A 286 0.65 24.33 5.32
C THR A 286 1.03 23.42 4.16
N ARG A 287 0.15 23.31 3.16
CA ARG A 287 0.29 22.40 2.01
C ARG A 287 1.35 22.82 1.00
N SER A 288 1.76 24.10 1.00
CA SER A 288 2.84 24.58 0.13
C SER A 288 4.22 24.00 0.49
N TYR A 289 4.36 23.38 1.66
CA TYR A 289 5.58 22.70 2.06
C TYR A 289 5.26 21.23 2.35
N VAL A 290 5.67 20.35 1.47
CA VAL A 290 5.40 18.91 1.55
C VAL A 290 6.68 18.10 1.38
N LYS A 291 6.85 17.06 2.20
CA LYS A 291 7.76 15.95 1.95
C LYS A 291 6.94 14.80 1.36
N CYS A 292 7.48 14.13 0.35
CA CYS A 292 6.82 13.02 -0.32
C CYS A 292 7.67 11.77 -0.12
N TYR A 293 7.21 10.88 0.74
CA TYR A 293 7.85 9.59 1.01
C TYR A 293 7.28 8.52 0.08
N MET A 294 8.09 7.55 -0.30
CA MET A 294 7.61 6.38 -1.03
C MET A 294 6.74 5.51 -0.12
N GLY A 295 5.69 4.90 -0.66
CA GLY A 295 4.79 4.03 0.11
C GLY A 295 5.48 2.79 0.69
N ASP A 296 6.60 2.38 0.07
CA ASP A 296 7.46 1.29 0.53
C ASP A 296 8.94 1.66 0.41
N THR A 297 9.73 1.37 1.46
CA THR A 297 11.14 1.77 1.52
C THR A 297 12.02 0.94 0.59
N GLY A 298 11.74 -0.34 0.39
CA GLY A 298 12.44 -1.17 -0.58
C GLY A 298 12.22 -0.68 -2.01
N LEU A 299 11.00 -0.26 -2.34
CA LEU A 299 10.70 0.36 -3.64
C LEU A 299 11.45 1.68 -3.81
N LEU A 300 11.60 2.49 -2.74
CA LEU A 300 12.41 3.71 -2.79
C LEU A 300 13.86 3.41 -3.18
N VAL A 301 14.46 2.35 -2.62
CA VAL A 301 15.83 1.94 -2.96
C VAL A 301 15.94 1.62 -4.43
N SER A 302 15.11 0.72 -4.96
CA SER A 302 15.14 0.34 -6.38
C SER A 302 14.84 1.52 -7.30
N HIS A 303 13.95 2.43 -6.89
CA HIS A 303 13.62 3.64 -7.64
C HIS A 303 14.78 4.65 -7.66
N ALA A 304 15.56 4.74 -6.59
CA ALA A 304 16.74 5.61 -6.54
C ALA A 304 17.87 5.15 -7.48
N PHE A 305 17.89 3.89 -7.86
CA PHE A 305 18.86 3.29 -8.78
C PHE A 305 18.24 2.85 -10.12
N ASP A 306 17.17 3.50 -10.54
CA ASP A 306 16.40 3.13 -11.74
C ASP A 306 17.23 3.21 -13.03
N GLU A 307 18.30 3.99 -13.08
CA GLU A 307 19.23 4.08 -14.21
C GLU A 307 20.05 2.80 -14.44
N ASN A 308 20.11 1.89 -13.46
CA ASN A 308 20.82 0.62 -13.56
C ASN A 308 19.84 -0.51 -13.94
N GLU A 309 20.25 -1.42 -14.80
CA GLU A 309 19.38 -2.54 -15.23
C GLU A 309 18.93 -3.44 -14.07
N LEU A 310 19.83 -3.73 -13.13
CA LEU A 310 19.59 -4.45 -11.88
C LEU A 310 20.67 -4.07 -10.86
N LEU A 311 20.30 -3.97 -9.58
CA LEU A 311 21.29 -3.89 -8.53
C LEU A 311 21.75 -5.31 -8.17
N GLU A 312 23.05 -5.57 -8.37
CA GLU A 312 23.64 -6.83 -7.97
C GLU A 312 23.64 -6.99 -6.44
N ASP A 313 23.51 -8.22 -5.97
CA ASP A 313 23.51 -8.58 -4.55
C ASP A 313 24.72 -8.01 -3.80
N GLU A 314 25.89 -7.96 -4.47
CA GLU A 314 27.10 -7.36 -3.93
C GLU A 314 26.94 -5.86 -3.59
N VAL A 315 26.19 -5.10 -4.39
CA VAL A 315 25.90 -3.68 -4.12
C VAL A 315 25.09 -3.55 -2.84
N TYR A 316 24.06 -4.38 -2.66
CA TYR A 316 23.26 -4.41 -1.43
C TYR A 316 24.08 -4.80 -0.20
N LYS A 317 24.97 -5.78 -0.33
CA LYS A 317 25.90 -6.18 0.74
C LYS A 317 26.89 -5.06 1.11
N GLN A 318 27.34 -4.28 0.12
CA GLN A 318 28.18 -3.11 0.37
C GLN A 318 27.42 -1.99 1.10
N ILE A 319 26.15 -1.80 0.81
CA ILE A 319 25.27 -0.88 1.55
C ILE A 319 25.11 -1.34 2.99
N LEU A 320 24.78 -2.62 3.21
CA LEU A 320 24.66 -3.21 4.54
C LEU A 320 25.96 -3.11 5.37
N ALA A 321 27.10 -3.21 4.69
CA ALA A 321 28.42 -3.08 5.32
C ALA A 321 28.87 -1.62 5.53
N GLY A 322 28.05 -0.63 5.17
CA GLY A 322 28.38 0.80 5.23
C GLY A 322 29.52 1.22 4.30
N LYS A 323 29.84 0.40 3.29
CA LYS A 323 30.91 0.66 2.31
C LYS A 323 30.43 1.50 1.12
N LEU A 324 29.17 1.42 0.78
CA LEU A 324 28.53 2.26 -0.23
C LEU A 324 27.60 3.24 0.49
N GLN A 325 27.86 4.54 0.36
CA GLN A 325 27.03 5.55 0.99
C GLN A 325 25.74 5.76 0.18
N ILE A 326 24.66 5.17 0.65
CA ILE A 326 23.31 5.68 0.41
C ILE A 326 23.04 6.74 1.49
N ASN A 327 22.23 7.73 1.18
CA ASN A 327 21.73 8.64 2.20
C ASN A 327 20.84 7.85 3.19
N GLU A 328 21.46 7.23 4.22
CA GLU A 328 20.77 6.44 5.23
C GLU A 328 19.62 7.23 5.87
N GLY A 329 19.80 8.55 6.07
CA GLY A 329 18.75 9.41 6.61
C GLY A 329 17.49 9.46 5.72
N MET A 330 17.62 9.24 4.40
CA MET A 330 16.48 9.11 3.49
C MET A 330 15.73 7.81 3.78
N LEU A 331 16.44 6.70 3.93
CA LEU A 331 15.84 5.39 4.16
C LEU A 331 15.17 5.30 5.53
N TYR A 332 15.83 5.77 6.59
CA TYR A 332 15.26 5.80 7.95
C TYR A 332 14.00 6.66 8.02
N GLU A 333 14.00 7.87 7.45
CA GLU A 333 12.80 8.71 7.46
C GLU A 333 11.67 8.06 6.67
N ASN A 334 11.96 7.45 5.52
CA ASN A 334 10.94 6.77 4.72
C ASN A 334 10.36 5.55 5.45
N ALA A 335 11.19 4.71 6.06
CA ALA A 335 10.73 3.55 6.82
C ALA A 335 9.83 3.96 8.00
N ILE A 336 10.24 5.00 8.75
CA ILE A 336 9.42 5.53 9.85
C ILE A 336 8.11 6.12 9.33
N ALA A 337 8.13 6.87 8.23
CA ALA A 337 6.93 7.43 7.61
C ALA A 337 5.97 6.31 7.18
N GLN A 338 6.46 5.27 6.51
CA GLN A 338 5.71 4.08 6.11
C GLN A 338 5.04 3.40 7.32
N MET A 339 5.80 3.13 8.39
CA MET A 339 5.29 2.48 9.60
C MET A 339 4.24 3.34 10.32
N LEU A 340 4.44 4.64 10.41
CA LEU A 340 3.46 5.56 11.02
C LEU A 340 2.14 5.59 10.24
N VAL A 341 2.19 5.64 8.91
CA VAL A 341 0.99 5.62 8.05
C VAL A 341 0.27 4.28 8.17
N ALA A 342 1.00 3.15 8.17
CA ALA A 342 0.41 1.82 8.35
C ALA A 342 -0.33 1.69 9.70
N ASN A 343 0.12 2.42 10.73
CA ASN A 343 -0.54 2.51 12.03
C ASN A 343 -1.61 3.61 12.11
N GLY A 344 -2.04 4.19 10.98
CA GLY A 344 -3.15 5.13 10.89
C GLY A 344 -2.81 6.59 11.25
N HIS A 345 -1.51 6.92 11.34
CA HIS A 345 -1.08 8.28 11.63
C HIS A 345 -0.96 9.12 10.35
N LYS A 346 -1.47 10.34 10.39
CA LYS A 346 -1.13 11.37 9.40
C LYS A 346 0.26 11.94 9.71
N LEU A 347 1.03 12.20 8.65
CA LEU A 347 2.38 12.69 8.80
C LEU A 347 2.42 14.21 8.79
N TYR A 348 3.15 14.76 9.76
CA TYR A 348 3.46 16.19 9.84
C TYR A 348 4.92 16.38 10.20
N PHE A 349 5.52 17.43 9.69
CA PHE A 349 6.83 17.88 10.15
C PHE A 349 6.76 19.32 10.66
N TYR A 350 7.65 19.63 11.58
CA TYR A 350 7.81 20.98 12.14
C TYR A 350 9.25 21.44 11.90
N THR A 351 9.42 22.69 11.55
CA THR A 351 10.73 23.31 11.41
C THR A 351 10.73 24.67 12.08
N HIS A 352 11.70 24.91 12.94
CA HIS A 352 11.99 26.24 13.41
C HIS A 352 12.59 27.02 12.23
N LEU A 353 11.85 27.95 11.67
CA LEU A 353 12.41 29.00 10.84
C LEU A 353 13.20 29.92 11.78
N THR A 354 14.49 29.68 11.94
CA THR A 354 15.39 30.67 12.49
C THR A 354 15.46 31.78 11.43
N ILE A 355 14.66 32.82 11.57
CA ILE A 355 14.82 34.04 10.79
C ILE A 355 16.16 34.65 11.28
N CYS A 356 17.23 34.45 10.54
CA CYS A 356 18.40 35.31 10.67
C CYS A 356 17.96 36.68 10.20
N LEU A 357 17.67 37.55 11.14
CA LEU A 357 17.57 39.01 10.93
C LEU A 357 18.94 39.57 10.60
#